data_71f176e40dead54e2b7e7b736814f255
#
_entry.id   71f176e40dead54e2b7e7b736814f255
#
_cell.length_a   1.000
_cell.length_b   1.000
_cell.length_c   1.000
_cell.angle_alpha   90.00
_cell.angle_beta   90.00
_cell.angle_gamma   90.00
#
_symmetry.space_group_name_H-M   'P 1'
#
loop_
_entity.id
_entity.type
_entity.pdbx_description
1 polymer ?
#
loop_
_entity_poly.entity_id
_entity_poly.type
_entity_poly.pdbx_seq_one_letter_code
_entity_poly.pdbx_strand_id
1 'polypeptide(L)'
;MKNYHFSTALFVPPKNGRYRFPSPAKLNLFLYINGRLENGYHELQTLFQFLDFGDWLQIDVRDDSQIILSPEIPHLKQEDNLIYRAARLLQQHTGCQLGANIHLDKILPMGGGVGGGSSNAATTLVALNSLWKTQCSLEELAQLGLQLGADVPIFVHGKAAFAEGVGEKIHDCNPAEKWYVVLKPNVSISTGRIFQDPNLPRNTPKKPLSQLLAENYTNDCEKIVRDHYPEVEELLGWLLQYAPARLTGTGACVFAEFDDAQSAQAVFLNKPKDCFGFVAKGLNVSPLHQMMEHLFQ
;
A
#
# COMPACT_ATOMS: atom_id res chain seq x y z
N MET A 1 -2.51 -18.71 -15.73
CA MET A 1 -2.05 -17.72 -14.72
C MET A 1 -3.23 -17.38 -13.82
N LYS A 2 -3.06 -17.40 -12.48
CA LYS A 2 -4.11 -16.88 -11.59
C LYS A 2 -4.24 -15.38 -11.86
N ASN A 3 -5.47 -14.92 -12.13
CA ASN A 3 -5.71 -13.50 -12.37
C ASN A 3 -5.76 -12.81 -11.00
N TYR A 4 -4.74 -12.00 -10.69
CA TYR A 4 -4.59 -11.30 -9.40
C TYR A 4 -5.09 -9.86 -9.46
N HIS A 5 -5.64 -9.43 -10.62
CA HIS A 5 -6.29 -8.14 -10.76
C HIS A 5 -7.67 -8.16 -10.09
N PHE A 6 -8.04 -7.04 -9.52
CA PHE A 6 -9.35 -6.86 -8.87
C PHE A 6 -10.49 -6.61 -9.87
N SER A 7 -10.27 -6.81 -11.19
CA SER A 7 -11.31 -6.65 -12.20
C SER A 7 -12.51 -7.56 -11.93
N THR A 8 -13.72 -7.10 -12.21
CA THR A 8 -15.02 -7.83 -12.25
C THR A 8 -15.32 -8.91 -11.20
N ALA A 9 -14.32 -9.55 -10.61
CA ALA A 9 -14.47 -10.53 -9.53
C ALA A 9 -14.82 -9.90 -8.17
N LEU A 10 -14.80 -8.57 -8.07
CA LEU A 10 -15.07 -7.83 -6.83
C LEU A 10 -16.49 -8.03 -6.28
N PHE A 11 -17.43 -8.41 -7.14
CA PHE A 11 -18.84 -8.47 -6.79
C PHE A 11 -19.40 -9.90 -6.66
N VAL A 12 -18.53 -10.88 -6.38
CA VAL A 12 -19.03 -12.24 -6.10
C VAL A 12 -19.59 -12.25 -4.68
N PRO A 13 -20.90 -12.51 -4.51
CA PRO A 13 -21.48 -12.61 -3.18
C PRO A 13 -20.78 -13.70 -2.36
N PRO A 14 -20.74 -13.56 -1.03
CA PRO A 14 -20.03 -14.48 -0.15
C PRO A 14 -20.57 -15.91 -0.32
N LYS A 15 -19.68 -16.85 -0.64
CA LYS A 15 -20.02 -18.27 -0.62
C LYS A 15 -19.95 -18.76 0.82
N ASN A 16 -21.06 -19.27 1.33
CA ASN A 16 -21.15 -19.87 2.67
C ASN A 16 -20.75 -18.93 3.82
N GLY A 17 -21.08 -17.62 3.73
CA GLY A 17 -20.75 -16.64 4.77
C GLY A 17 -19.29 -16.19 4.80
N ARG A 18 -18.48 -16.59 3.82
CA ARG A 18 -17.08 -16.19 3.69
C ARG A 18 -16.93 -14.99 2.80
N TYR A 19 -16.46 -13.90 3.36
CA TYR A 19 -16.17 -12.68 2.63
C TYR A 19 -14.71 -12.67 2.17
N ARG A 20 -14.46 -12.23 0.95
CA ARG A 20 -13.12 -12.07 0.40
C ARG A 20 -12.90 -10.63 0.00
N PHE A 21 -12.03 -9.93 0.73
CA PHE A 21 -11.76 -8.50 0.59
C PHE A 21 -10.45 -8.25 -0.15
N PRO A 22 -10.41 -7.33 -1.12
CA PRO A 22 -9.17 -6.92 -1.76
C PRO A 22 -8.33 -6.06 -0.81
N SER A 23 -7.04 -6.26 -0.84
CA SER A 23 -6.05 -5.47 -0.10
C SER A 23 -5.04 -4.91 -1.10
N PRO A 24 -5.35 -3.74 -1.73
CA PRO A 24 -4.62 -3.22 -2.88
C PRO A 24 -3.21 -2.73 -2.52
N ALA A 25 -2.31 -2.75 -3.50
CA ALA A 25 -1.08 -2.00 -3.43
C ALA A 25 -1.33 -0.50 -3.60
N LYS A 26 -0.34 0.32 -3.23
CA LYS A 26 -0.26 1.75 -3.56
C LYS A 26 1.10 2.07 -4.17
N LEU A 27 1.16 3.18 -4.89
CA LEU A 27 2.39 3.86 -5.24
C LEU A 27 2.47 5.22 -4.53
N ASN A 28 3.69 5.63 -4.20
CA ASN A 28 4.01 7.04 -4.03
C ASN A 28 4.42 7.54 -5.42
N LEU A 29 3.56 8.31 -6.07
CA LEU A 29 3.86 8.86 -7.40
C LEU A 29 5.00 9.87 -7.34
N PHE A 30 5.11 10.59 -6.24
CA PHE A 30 6.29 11.31 -5.79
C PHE A 30 6.44 11.22 -4.26
N LEU A 31 7.64 11.48 -3.74
CA LEU A 31 7.90 11.57 -2.31
C LEU A 31 9.00 12.59 -2.05
N TYR A 32 8.65 13.67 -1.37
CA TYR A 32 9.57 14.74 -0.97
C TYR A 32 9.70 14.80 0.53
N ILE A 33 10.92 15.04 1.03
CA ILE A 33 11.23 15.15 2.44
C ILE A 33 11.51 16.62 2.76
N ASN A 34 10.54 17.27 3.40
CA ASN A 34 10.56 18.70 3.65
C ASN A 34 11.28 19.08 4.95
N GLY A 35 11.41 18.12 5.88
CA GLY A 35 12.04 18.37 7.17
C GLY A 35 12.18 17.12 8.04
N ARG A 36 12.86 17.27 9.17
CA ARG A 36 12.88 16.28 10.24
C ARG A 36 12.27 16.88 11.49
N LEU A 37 11.34 16.18 12.08
CA LEU A 37 10.66 16.58 13.32
C LEU A 37 11.50 16.23 14.55
N GLU A 38 11.25 16.88 15.67
CA GLU A 38 11.94 16.63 16.95
C GLU A 38 11.77 15.18 17.46
N ASN A 39 10.64 14.54 17.15
CA ASN A 39 10.37 13.15 17.50
C ASN A 39 11.08 12.14 16.57
N GLY A 40 11.91 12.62 15.62
CA GLY A 40 12.69 11.81 14.69
C GLY A 40 11.97 11.40 13.41
N TYR A 41 10.66 11.64 13.30
CA TYR A 41 9.91 11.46 12.05
C TYR A 41 10.29 12.54 11.02
N HIS A 42 9.90 12.31 9.76
CA HIS A 42 10.16 13.23 8.67
C HIS A 42 8.86 13.87 8.20
N GLU A 43 8.91 15.17 7.94
CA GLU A 43 7.83 15.87 7.29
C GLU A 43 7.91 15.64 5.79
N LEU A 44 6.79 15.22 5.20
CA LEU A 44 6.72 14.72 3.82
C LEU A 44 5.68 15.47 3.00
N GLN A 45 5.88 15.47 1.69
CA GLN A 45 4.83 15.68 0.70
C GLN A 45 4.86 14.48 -0.26
N THR A 46 3.75 13.79 -0.41
CA THR A 46 3.66 12.62 -1.29
C THR A 46 2.29 12.52 -1.95
N LEU A 47 2.23 11.92 -3.13
CA LEU A 47 0.99 11.61 -3.84
C LEU A 47 0.80 10.11 -3.89
N PHE A 48 -0.25 9.63 -3.24
CA PHE A 48 -0.64 8.23 -3.24
C PHE A 48 -1.63 7.91 -4.34
N GLN A 49 -1.42 6.79 -5.02
CA GLN A 49 -2.40 6.17 -5.91
C GLN A 49 -2.48 4.67 -5.67
N PHE A 50 -3.70 4.12 -5.66
CA PHE A 50 -3.92 2.68 -5.55
C PHE A 50 -3.65 1.96 -6.86
N LEU A 51 -3.47 0.64 -6.78
CA LEU A 51 -3.34 -0.23 -7.94
C LEU A 51 -4.47 -1.27 -7.94
N ASP A 52 -4.88 -1.71 -9.14
CA ASP A 52 -5.83 -2.81 -9.33
C ASP A 52 -5.20 -4.19 -9.05
N PHE A 53 -4.17 -4.23 -8.23
CA PHE A 53 -3.38 -5.42 -7.90
C PHE A 53 -3.02 -5.43 -6.41
N GLY A 54 -3.11 -6.59 -5.76
CA GLY A 54 -2.80 -6.70 -4.34
C GLY A 54 -3.07 -8.06 -3.73
N ASP A 55 -3.04 -8.10 -2.41
CA ASP A 55 -3.36 -9.26 -1.58
C ASP A 55 -4.89 -9.44 -1.47
N TRP A 56 -5.30 -10.58 -0.91
CA TRP A 56 -6.69 -10.83 -0.57
C TRP A 56 -6.80 -11.33 0.87
N LEU A 57 -7.82 -10.86 1.59
CA LEU A 57 -8.19 -11.36 2.90
C LEU A 57 -9.54 -12.07 2.82
N GLN A 58 -9.58 -13.35 3.25
CA GLN A 58 -10.83 -14.05 3.48
C GLN A 58 -11.15 -14.00 4.97
N ILE A 59 -12.35 -13.56 5.32
CA ILE A 59 -12.73 -13.33 6.72
C ILE A 59 -14.02 -14.08 7.02
N ASP A 60 -13.97 -14.93 8.06
CA ASP A 60 -15.11 -15.58 8.68
C ASP A 60 -15.26 -15.06 10.11
N VAL A 61 -16.42 -14.53 10.45
CA VAL A 61 -16.73 -14.07 11.83
C VAL A 61 -16.85 -15.27 12.76
N ARG A 62 -16.38 -15.10 13.99
CA ARG A 62 -16.48 -16.08 15.08
C ARG A 62 -17.31 -15.50 16.24
N ASP A 63 -18.03 -16.35 16.93
CA ASP A 63 -18.82 -15.96 18.12
C ASP A 63 -17.98 -15.87 19.40
N ASP A 64 -16.68 -16.26 19.33
CA ASP A 64 -15.70 -16.06 20.39
C ASP A 64 -14.76 -14.87 20.04
N SER A 65 -14.01 -14.39 21.02
CA SER A 65 -13.10 -13.25 20.82
C SER A 65 -11.75 -13.61 20.18
N GLN A 66 -11.60 -14.84 19.65
CA GLN A 66 -10.31 -15.30 19.10
C GLN A 66 -10.08 -14.74 17.71
N ILE A 67 -8.84 -14.33 17.45
CA ILE A 67 -8.35 -13.96 16.11
C ILE A 67 -7.38 -15.04 15.68
N ILE A 68 -7.72 -15.73 14.60
CA ILE A 68 -6.92 -16.83 14.04
C ILE A 68 -6.49 -16.45 12.62
N LEU A 69 -5.17 -16.39 12.40
CA LEU A 69 -4.60 -16.10 11.09
C LEU A 69 -4.13 -17.36 10.38
N SER A 70 -4.25 -17.38 9.07
CA SER A 70 -3.71 -18.41 8.18
C SER A 70 -3.33 -17.81 6.81
N PRO A 71 -2.34 -18.41 6.10
CA PRO A 71 -1.33 -19.31 6.65
C PRO A 71 -0.41 -18.59 7.62
N GLU A 72 0.35 -19.32 8.41
CA GLU A 72 1.46 -18.74 9.18
C GLU A 72 2.50 -18.16 8.22
N ILE A 73 2.99 -16.96 8.54
CA ILE A 73 4.07 -16.32 7.79
C ILE A 73 5.40 -16.73 8.44
N PRO A 74 6.33 -17.37 7.73
CA PRO A 74 7.61 -17.75 8.30
C PRO A 74 8.34 -16.58 8.95
N HIS A 75 8.87 -16.78 10.14
CA HIS A 75 9.62 -15.78 10.94
C HIS A 75 8.83 -14.58 11.45
N LEU A 76 7.51 -14.55 11.27
CA LEU A 76 6.63 -13.52 11.83
C LEU A 76 5.68 -14.15 12.85
N LYS A 77 5.80 -13.75 14.13
CA LYS A 77 4.84 -14.16 15.16
C LYS A 77 3.46 -13.58 14.86
N GLN A 78 2.41 -14.29 15.24
CA GLN A 78 1.03 -13.83 15.01
C GLN A 78 0.79 -12.45 15.63
N GLU A 79 1.31 -12.21 16.84
CA GLU A 79 1.15 -10.96 17.57
C GLU A 79 1.85 -9.76 16.91
N ASP A 80 2.87 -10.01 16.09
CA ASP A 80 3.59 -9.00 15.33
C ASP A 80 2.94 -8.73 13.95
N ASN A 81 2.02 -9.60 13.52
CA ASN A 81 1.33 -9.44 12.24
C ASN A 81 0.32 -8.28 12.32
N LEU A 82 0.41 -7.35 11.37
CA LEU A 82 -0.45 -6.16 11.34
C LEU A 82 -1.94 -6.50 11.20
N ILE A 83 -2.30 -7.62 10.55
CA ILE A 83 -3.69 -8.11 10.48
C ILE A 83 -4.20 -8.44 11.89
N TYR A 84 -3.45 -9.23 12.64
CA TYR A 84 -3.79 -9.60 14.01
C TYR A 84 -3.91 -8.36 14.90
N ARG A 85 -2.90 -7.50 14.84
CA ARG A 85 -2.87 -6.25 15.63
C ARG A 85 -4.04 -5.34 15.28
N ALA A 86 -4.41 -5.22 14.03
CA ALA A 86 -5.55 -4.42 13.57
C ALA A 86 -6.87 -4.96 14.14
N ALA A 87 -7.11 -6.27 14.05
CA ALA A 87 -8.30 -6.91 14.60
C ALA A 87 -8.38 -6.75 16.12
N ARG A 88 -7.27 -6.99 16.85
CA ARG A 88 -7.20 -6.80 18.31
C ARG A 88 -7.40 -5.35 18.74
N LEU A 89 -6.83 -4.41 17.99
CA LEU A 89 -6.98 -2.98 18.26
C LEU A 89 -8.45 -2.55 18.10
N LEU A 90 -9.13 -3.02 17.07
CA LEU A 90 -10.55 -2.74 16.86
C LEU A 90 -11.42 -3.35 17.99
N GLN A 91 -11.16 -4.61 18.39
CA GLN A 91 -11.85 -5.24 19.53
C GLN A 91 -11.68 -4.42 20.82
N GLN A 92 -10.45 -4.00 21.12
CA GLN A 92 -10.14 -3.22 22.33
C GLN A 92 -10.82 -1.85 22.32
N HIS A 93 -10.81 -1.18 21.17
CA HIS A 93 -11.42 0.15 21.03
C HIS A 93 -12.94 0.11 21.18
N THR A 94 -13.60 -0.93 20.62
CA THR A 94 -15.06 -1.02 20.56
C THR A 94 -15.69 -1.89 21.66
N GLY A 95 -14.89 -2.66 22.39
CA GLY A 95 -15.37 -3.67 23.34
C GLY A 95 -16.03 -4.88 22.64
N CYS A 96 -15.87 -5.05 21.34
CA CYS A 96 -16.45 -6.14 20.57
C CYS A 96 -15.93 -7.51 21.04
N GLN A 97 -16.85 -8.46 21.29
CA GLN A 97 -16.54 -9.81 21.74
C GLN A 97 -16.51 -10.84 20.60
N LEU A 98 -16.81 -10.43 19.37
CA LEU A 98 -16.66 -11.28 18.20
C LEU A 98 -15.20 -11.45 17.82
N GLY A 99 -14.86 -12.61 17.28
CA GLY A 99 -13.55 -12.91 16.69
C GLY A 99 -13.61 -13.10 15.18
N ALA A 100 -12.50 -13.51 14.60
CA ALA A 100 -12.43 -13.80 13.17
C ALA A 100 -11.38 -14.88 12.85
N ASN A 101 -11.69 -15.74 11.87
CA ASN A 101 -10.69 -16.46 11.11
C ASN A 101 -10.34 -15.63 9.90
N ILE A 102 -9.07 -15.30 9.72
CA ILE A 102 -8.58 -14.48 8.63
C ILE A 102 -7.53 -15.26 7.84
N HIS A 103 -7.82 -15.49 6.56
CA HIS A 103 -6.87 -16.13 5.65
C HIS A 103 -6.29 -15.08 4.71
N LEU A 104 -4.97 -15.01 4.63
CA LEU A 104 -4.23 -14.08 3.77
C LEU A 104 -3.71 -14.80 2.52
N ASP A 105 -4.25 -14.47 1.35
CA ASP A 105 -3.62 -14.77 0.06
C ASP A 105 -2.55 -13.70 -0.22
N LYS A 106 -1.31 -13.95 0.20
CA LYS A 106 -0.20 -12.99 0.08
C LYS A 106 0.42 -13.03 -1.31
N ILE A 107 0.33 -11.91 -2.04
CA ILE A 107 0.82 -11.74 -3.41
C ILE A 107 1.86 -10.63 -3.46
N LEU A 108 1.60 -9.52 -2.76
CA LEU A 108 2.50 -8.38 -2.72
C LEU A 108 3.80 -8.74 -1.98
N PRO A 109 4.96 -8.29 -2.49
CA PRO A 109 6.24 -8.58 -1.86
C PRO A 109 6.37 -7.83 -0.53
N MET A 110 7.00 -8.47 0.45
CA MET A 110 7.37 -7.82 1.71
C MET A 110 8.55 -6.85 1.50
N GLY A 111 8.53 -5.71 2.17
CA GLY A 111 9.59 -4.70 2.09
C GLY A 111 9.74 -4.07 0.70
N GLY A 112 8.63 -3.94 -0.04
CA GLY A 112 8.63 -3.42 -1.42
C GLY A 112 8.27 -1.93 -1.55
N GLY A 113 7.86 -1.23 -0.49
CA GLY A 113 7.40 0.16 -0.60
C GLY A 113 6.00 0.33 -1.21
N VAL A 114 5.31 -0.77 -1.55
CA VAL A 114 3.94 -0.77 -2.13
C VAL A 114 2.83 -0.88 -1.09
N GLY A 115 3.16 -0.80 0.19
CA GLY A 115 2.20 -0.70 1.30
C GLY A 115 1.46 -1.98 1.66
N GLY A 116 1.90 -3.18 1.23
CA GLY A 116 1.14 -4.42 1.39
C GLY A 116 0.71 -4.73 2.83
N GLY A 117 1.61 -4.62 3.82
CA GLY A 117 1.26 -4.85 5.23
C GLY A 117 0.27 -3.81 5.78
N SER A 118 0.46 -2.53 5.42
CA SER A 118 -0.46 -1.44 5.81
C SER A 118 -1.83 -1.60 5.16
N SER A 119 -1.86 -2.04 3.89
CA SER A 119 -3.09 -2.39 3.19
C SER A 119 -3.83 -3.53 3.87
N ASN A 120 -3.12 -4.61 4.25
CA ASN A 120 -3.72 -5.74 4.97
C ASN A 120 -4.33 -5.29 6.31
N ALA A 121 -3.65 -4.43 7.07
CA ALA A 121 -4.16 -3.87 8.33
C ALA A 121 -5.42 -3.01 8.11
N ALA A 122 -5.39 -2.10 7.13
CA ALA A 122 -6.53 -1.25 6.80
C ALA A 122 -7.72 -2.08 6.32
N THR A 123 -7.50 -3.05 5.43
CA THR A 123 -8.54 -3.98 4.99
C THR A 123 -9.16 -4.71 6.18
N THR A 124 -8.35 -5.14 7.14
CA THR A 124 -8.84 -5.78 8.37
C THR A 124 -9.72 -4.83 9.18
N LEU A 125 -9.29 -3.60 9.43
CA LEU A 125 -10.06 -2.60 10.17
C LEU A 125 -11.40 -2.31 9.49
N VAL A 126 -11.38 -2.00 8.19
CA VAL A 126 -12.59 -1.62 7.43
C VAL A 126 -13.56 -2.79 7.31
N ALA A 127 -13.06 -3.99 6.97
CA ALA A 127 -13.91 -5.17 6.82
C ALA A 127 -14.52 -5.62 8.15
N LEU A 128 -13.72 -5.70 9.23
CA LEU A 128 -14.21 -6.12 10.53
C LEU A 128 -15.16 -5.09 11.15
N ASN A 129 -14.96 -3.79 10.93
CA ASN A 129 -15.90 -2.76 11.35
C ASN A 129 -17.31 -3.03 10.82
N SER A 130 -17.42 -3.40 9.55
CA SER A 130 -18.73 -3.76 8.93
C SER A 130 -19.24 -5.14 9.39
N LEU A 131 -18.38 -6.16 9.41
CA LEU A 131 -18.75 -7.52 9.78
C LEU A 131 -19.15 -7.65 11.25
N TRP A 132 -18.45 -6.96 12.14
CA TRP A 132 -18.74 -6.92 13.59
C TRP A 132 -19.78 -5.85 13.96
N LYS A 133 -20.16 -4.99 12.99
CA LYS A 133 -21.11 -3.88 13.19
C LYS A 133 -20.68 -2.92 14.29
N THR A 134 -19.40 -2.61 14.36
CA THR A 134 -18.81 -1.77 15.40
C THR A 134 -19.06 -0.27 15.19
N GLN A 135 -19.51 0.13 13.98
CA GLN A 135 -19.97 1.48 13.63
C GLN A 135 -18.91 2.60 13.83
N CYS A 136 -17.63 2.25 13.81
CA CYS A 136 -16.57 3.25 13.79
C CYS A 136 -16.60 4.04 12.48
N SER A 137 -16.40 5.35 12.56
CA SER A 137 -16.19 6.18 11.38
C SER A 137 -14.86 5.87 10.69
N LEU A 138 -14.72 6.24 9.42
CA LEU A 138 -13.42 6.09 8.72
C LEU A 138 -12.31 6.90 9.41
N GLU A 139 -12.64 8.03 10.02
CA GLU A 139 -11.67 8.83 10.78
C GLU A 139 -11.17 8.10 12.02
N GLU A 140 -12.05 7.49 12.80
CA GLU A 140 -11.68 6.65 13.94
C GLU A 140 -10.82 5.46 13.51
N LEU A 141 -11.20 4.77 12.44
CA LEU A 141 -10.41 3.67 11.88
C LEU A 141 -9.03 4.15 11.39
N ALA A 142 -8.93 5.34 10.79
CA ALA A 142 -7.66 5.92 10.37
C ALA A 142 -6.75 6.25 11.57
N GLN A 143 -7.32 6.78 12.67
CA GLN A 143 -6.57 7.02 13.91
C GLN A 143 -6.07 5.72 14.56
N LEU A 144 -6.88 4.66 14.55
CA LEU A 144 -6.45 3.33 14.97
C LEU A 144 -5.34 2.80 14.02
N GLY A 145 -5.53 2.99 12.72
CA GLY A 145 -4.56 2.59 11.70
C GLY A 145 -3.20 3.26 11.86
N LEU A 146 -3.17 4.54 12.22
CA LEU A 146 -1.93 5.28 12.44
C LEU A 146 -1.06 4.66 13.54
N GLN A 147 -1.64 4.03 14.56
CA GLN A 147 -0.91 3.31 15.61
C GLN A 147 -0.23 2.03 15.08
N LEU A 148 -0.68 1.51 13.94
CA LEU A 148 -0.13 0.32 13.28
C LEU A 148 0.96 0.66 12.27
N GLY A 149 0.83 1.83 11.60
CA GLY A 149 1.81 2.30 10.63
C GLY A 149 1.35 3.55 9.88
N ALA A 150 2.31 4.37 9.44
CA ALA A 150 2.08 5.66 8.81
C ALA A 150 1.27 5.56 7.49
N ASP A 151 1.42 4.46 6.76
CA ASP A 151 0.67 4.22 5.49
C ASP A 151 -0.74 3.62 5.72
N VAL A 152 -1.12 3.20 6.94
CA VAL A 152 -2.44 2.58 7.16
C VAL A 152 -3.59 3.58 6.93
N PRO A 153 -3.49 4.86 7.38
CA PRO A 153 -4.57 5.83 7.17
C PRO A 153 -4.97 6.04 5.72
N ILE A 154 -4.03 6.06 4.75
CA ILE A 154 -4.39 6.24 3.33
C ILE A 154 -5.22 5.07 2.80
N PHE A 155 -4.94 3.83 3.24
CA PHE A 155 -5.72 2.67 2.86
C PHE A 155 -7.10 2.66 3.53
N VAL A 156 -7.23 3.16 4.75
CA VAL A 156 -8.54 3.36 5.42
C VAL A 156 -9.32 4.46 4.74
N HIS A 157 -8.68 5.55 4.33
CA HIS A 157 -9.30 6.65 3.59
C HIS A 157 -9.89 6.19 2.24
N GLY A 158 -9.16 5.33 1.53
CA GLY A 158 -9.64 4.64 0.33
C GLY A 158 -9.72 5.45 -0.95
N LYS A 159 -9.20 6.68 -0.96
CA LYS A 159 -9.07 7.52 -2.16
C LYS A 159 -7.63 7.91 -2.40
N ALA A 160 -7.25 8.05 -3.67
CA ALA A 160 -5.96 8.63 -4.03
C ALA A 160 -5.85 10.03 -3.44
N ALA A 161 -4.69 10.39 -2.92
CA ALA A 161 -4.57 11.59 -2.15
C ALA A 161 -3.17 12.18 -2.13
N PHE A 162 -3.09 13.49 -2.04
CA PHE A 162 -1.92 14.22 -1.62
C PHE A 162 -1.84 14.17 -0.09
N ALA A 163 -0.71 13.78 0.44
CA ALA A 163 -0.51 13.69 1.87
C ALA A 163 0.68 14.53 2.32
N GLU A 164 0.52 15.16 3.47
CA GLU A 164 1.51 15.99 4.15
C GLU A 164 1.72 15.52 5.60
N GLY A 165 2.59 16.22 6.34
CA GLY A 165 2.97 15.83 7.70
C GLY A 165 3.87 14.60 7.67
N VAL A 166 3.57 13.57 8.48
CA VAL A 166 4.21 12.26 8.39
C VAL A 166 3.45 11.30 7.45
N GLY A 167 2.49 11.83 6.67
CA GLY A 167 1.60 11.10 5.77
C GLY A 167 0.14 11.05 6.24
N GLU A 168 -0.18 11.70 7.37
CA GLU A 168 -1.50 11.67 8.00
C GLU A 168 -2.44 12.80 7.55
N LYS A 169 -1.91 13.90 6.99
CA LYS A 169 -2.72 15.01 6.49
C LYS A 169 -3.11 14.74 5.05
N ILE A 170 -4.24 14.10 4.87
CA ILE A 170 -4.70 13.54 3.60
C ILE A 170 -5.67 14.52 2.93
N HIS A 171 -5.41 14.85 1.65
CA HIS A 171 -6.25 15.68 0.80
C HIS A 171 -6.57 14.92 -0.48
N ASP A 172 -7.85 14.71 -0.77
CA ASP A 172 -8.30 14.00 -1.97
C ASP A 172 -7.66 14.58 -3.23
N CYS A 173 -7.13 13.72 -4.07
CA CYS A 173 -6.51 14.09 -5.34
C CYS A 173 -6.80 12.99 -6.37
N ASN A 174 -7.01 13.41 -7.63
CA ASN A 174 -7.30 12.47 -8.71
C ASN A 174 -6.19 12.53 -9.78
N PRO A 175 -5.01 11.92 -9.55
CA PRO A 175 -4.00 11.80 -10.59
C PRO A 175 -4.50 10.94 -11.76
N ALA A 176 -3.88 11.10 -12.93
CA ALA A 176 -4.22 10.28 -14.10
C ALA A 176 -4.07 8.78 -13.78
N GLU A 177 -5.07 7.99 -14.11
CA GLU A 177 -5.06 6.53 -13.93
C GLU A 177 -4.26 5.87 -15.06
N LYS A 178 -2.95 5.89 -14.93
CA LYS A 178 -2.00 5.27 -15.85
C LYS A 178 -1.88 3.76 -15.62
N TRP A 179 -1.19 3.08 -16.53
CA TRP A 179 -0.73 1.72 -16.35
C TRP A 179 0.70 1.72 -15.82
N TYR A 180 1.01 0.79 -14.93
CA TYR A 180 2.31 0.70 -14.28
C TYR A 180 2.92 -0.68 -14.45
N VAL A 181 4.18 -0.71 -14.82
CA VAL A 181 5.04 -1.88 -14.62
C VAL A 181 5.74 -1.67 -13.29
N VAL A 182 5.48 -2.54 -12.32
CA VAL A 182 6.10 -2.51 -11.00
C VAL A 182 7.04 -3.70 -10.88
N LEU A 183 8.30 -3.43 -10.57
CA LEU A 183 9.34 -4.45 -10.41
C LEU A 183 10.02 -4.33 -9.05
N LYS A 184 10.40 -5.48 -8.48
CA LYS A 184 11.15 -5.56 -7.23
C LYS A 184 12.34 -6.49 -7.38
N PRO A 185 13.57 -6.02 -7.16
CA PRO A 185 14.74 -6.88 -7.10
C PRO A 185 14.67 -7.80 -5.86
N ASN A 186 15.48 -8.84 -5.84
CA ASN A 186 15.55 -9.77 -4.71
C ASN A 186 16.34 -9.20 -3.53
N VAL A 187 15.93 -8.01 -3.07
CA VAL A 187 16.50 -7.33 -1.91
C VAL A 187 15.39 -6.80 -1.01
N SER A 188 15.66 -6.71 0.29
CA SER A 188 14.76 -6.11 1.28
C SER A 188 15.40 -4.85 1.84
N ILE A 189 14.65 -3.75 1.82
CA ILE A 189 15.10 -2.44 2.30
C ILE A 189 14.32 -2.07 3.56
N SER A 190 15.03 -1.75 4.61
CA SER A 190 14.43 -1.23 5.84
C SER A 190 14.13 0.26 5.68
N THR A 191 12.86 0.63 5.80
CA THR A 191 12.40 2.03 5.79
C THR A 191 13.16 2.89 6.80
N GLY A 192 13.33 2.38 8.03
CA GLY A 192 14.06 3.10 9.07
C GLY A 192 15.53 3.37 8.72
N ARG A 193 16.20 2.42 8.04
CA ARG A 193 17.58 2.60 7.59
C ARG A 193 17.70 3.72 6.56
N ILE A 194 16.77 3.79 5.60
CA ILE A 194 16.78 4.87 4.58
C ILE A 194 16.53 6.23 5.23
N PHE A 195 15.51 6.33 6.10
CA PHE A 195 15.23 7.61 6.78
C PHE A 195 16.32 8.04 7.77
N GLN A 196 17.16 7.14 8.24
CA GLN A 196 18.29 7.45 9.11
C GLN A 196 19.59 7.77 8.35
N ASP A 197 19.64 7.55 7.03
CA ASP A 197 20.85 7.79 6.25
C ASP A 197 21.28 9.27 6.34
N PRO A 198 22.57 9.57 6.67
CA PRO A 198 23.05 10.94 6.83
C PRO A 198 22.99 11.77 5.53
N ASN A 199 23.04 11.13 4.39
CA ASN A 199 23.01 11.78 3.08
C ASN A 199 21.60 11.97 2.52
N LEU A 200 20.55 11.49 3.22
CA LEU A 200 19.18 11.68 2.79
C LEU A 200 18.81 13.17 2.80
N PRO A 201 18.35 13.76 1.69
CA PRO A 201 17.88 15.15 1.68
C PRO A 201 16.68 15.31 2.63
N ARG A 202 16.69 16.40 3.42
CA ARG A 202 15.64 16.67 4.42
C ARG A 202 15.16 18.13 4.39
N ASN A 203 15.38 18.79 3.28
CA ASN A 203 15.12 20.21 3.11
C ASN A 203 14.54 20.54 1.75
N THR A 204 13.91 19.58 1.09
CA THR A 204 13.17 19.81 -0.15
C THR A 204 12.08 20.84 0.12
N PRO A 205 12.04 21.97 -0.62
CA PRO A 205 11.08 23.04 -0.36
C PRO A 205 9.64 22.51 -0.51
N LYS A 206 8.80 22.85 0.47
CA LYS A 206 7.35 22.62 0.33
C LYS A 206 6.79 23.41 -0.84
N LYS A 207 5.94 22.77 -1.62
CA LYS A 207 5.26 23.38 -2.77
C LYS A 207 3.76 23.09 -2.69
N PRO A 208 2.91 24.02 -3.18
CA PRO A 208 1.49 23.72 -3.30
C PRO A 208 1.26 22.58 -4.30
N LEU A 209 0.20 21.78 -4.07
CA LEU A 209 -0.12 20.60 -4.88
C LEU A 209 -0.22 20.95 -6.38
N SER A 210 -0.82 22.09 -6.73
CA SER A 210 -0.95 22.53 -8.13
C SER A 210 0.39 22.68 -8.85
N GLN A 211 1.43 23.12 -8.14
CA GLN A 211 2.78 23.19 -8.67
C GLN A 211 3.42 21.81 -8.80
N LEU A 212 3.27 20.97 -7.76
CA LEU A 212 3.81 19.60 -7.77
C LEU A 212 3.24 18.75 -8.92
N LEU A 213 1.93 18.90 -9.21
CA LEU A 213 1.27 18.19 -10.32
C LEU A 213 1.74 18.65 -11.71
N ALA A 214 2.34 19.83 -11.83
CA ALA A 214 2.86 20.38 -13.09
C ALA A 214 4.34 20.05 -13.33
N GLU A 215 5.03 19.52 -12.32
CA GLU A 215 6.46 19.18 -12.37
C GLU A 215 6.67 17.69 -12.66
N ASN A 216 7.91 17.34 -13.03
CA ASN A 216 8.31 15.93 -13.10
C ASN A 216 8.38 15.36 -11.69
N TYR A 217 7.70 14.23 -11.48
CA TYR A 217 7.68 13.53 -10.19
C TYR A 217 9.02 12.89 -9.87
N THR A 218 9.50 13.08 -8.64
CA THR A 218 10.74 12.48 -8.12
C THR A 218 10.52 11.88 -6.73
N ASN A 219 11.52 11.16 -6.24
CA ASN A 219 11.52 10.56 -4.90
C ASN A 219 12.85 10.85 -4.21
N ASP A 220 12.83 11.59 -3.10
CA ASP A 220 14.03 11.99 -2.37
C ASP A 220 14.81 10.80 -1.78
N CYS A 221 14.16 9.65 -1.56
CA CYS A 221 14.83 8.43 -1.13
C CYS A 221 15.59 7.73 -2.27
N GLU A 222 15.26 8.02 -3.53
CA GLU A 222 15.73 7.24 -4.69
C GLU A 222 17.25 7.24 -4.79
N LYS A 223 17.89 8.42 -4.67
CA LYS A 223 19.36 8.49 -4.77
C LYS A 223 20.05 7.62 -3.73
N ILE A 224 19.61 7.68 -2.47
CA ILE A 224 20.20 6.90 -1.37
C ILE A 224 19.98 5.40 -1.59
N VAL A 225 18.81 5.02 -2.07
CA VAL A 225 18.51 3.62 -2.35
C VAL A 225 19.38 3.10 -3.49
N ARG A 226 19.53 3.85 -4.56
CA ARG A 226 20.39 3.49 -5.71
C ARG A 226 21.87 3.37 -5.31
N ASP A 227 22.36 4.30 -4.47
CA ASP A 227 23.75 4.28 -3.99
C ASP A 227 24.05 3.05 -3.10
N HIS A 228 23.07 2.56 -2.32
CA HIS A 228 23.26 1.45 -1.39
C HIS A 228 22.83 0.08 -1.94
N TYR A 229 22.00 0.04 -2.97
CA TYR A 229 21.40 -1.19 -3.51
C TYR A 229 21.56 -1.25 -5.03
N PRO A 230 22.69 -1.77 -5.54
CA PRO A 230 22.96 -1.87 -6.98
C PRO A 230 21.85 -2.60 -7.75
N GLU A 231 21.18 -3.56 -7.11
CA GLU A 231 20.08 -4.30 -7.73
C GLU A 231 18.88 -3.41 -8.03
N VAL A 232 18.65 -2.36 -7.23
CA VAL A 232 17.61 -1.35 -7.50
C VAL A 232 18.06 -0.42 -8.62
N GLU A 233 19.33 0.01 -8.60
CA GLU A 233 19.91 0.84 -9.66
C GLU A 233 19.81 0.16 -11.03
N GLU A 234 20.22 -1.10 -11.13
CA GLU A 234 20.15 -1.88 -12.37
C GLU A 234 18.71 -1.99 -12.88
N LEU A 235 17.76 -2.29 -11.99
CA LEU A 235 16.37 -2.49 -12.36
C LEU A 235 15.69 -1.18 -12.77
N LEU A 236 15.99 -0.08 -12.07
CA LEU A 236 15.51 1.25 -12.42
C LEU A 236 16.10 1.72 -13.74
N GLY A 237 17.42 1.54 -13.94
CA GLY A 237 18.10 1.85 -15.19
C GLY A 237 17.56 1.06 -16.38
N TRP A 238 17.13 -0.19 -16.16
CA TRP A 238 16.45 -0.99 -17.18
C TRP A 238 15.07 -0.41 -17.53
N LEU A 239 14.23 -0.07 -16.54
CA LEU A 239 12.92 0.53 -16.79
C LEU A 239 13.00 1.88 -17.50
N LEU A 240 13.98 2.72 -17.17
CA LEU A 240 14.19 4.04 -17.76
C LEU A 240 14.47 4.00 -19.28
N GLN A 241 14.83 2.83 -19.84
CA GLN A 241 15.00 2.66 -21.29
C GLN A 241 13.65 2.65 -22.04
N TYR A 242 12.54 2.43 -21.33
CA TYR A 242 11.21 2.26 -21.91
C TYR A 242 10.25 3.42 -21.59
N ALA A 243 10.28 3.92 -20.36
CA ALA A 243 9.37 4.96 -19.90
C ALA A 243 9.93 5.69 -18.67
N PRO A 244 9.36 6.86 -18.29
CA PRO A 244 9.68 7.50 -17.01
C PRO A 244 9.47 6.52 -15.85
N ALA A 245 10.53 6.29 -15.08
CA ALA A 245 10.53 5.31 -13.99
C ALA A 245 11.13 5.90 -12.72
N ARG A 246 10.71 5.41 -11.55
CA ARG A 246 11.20 5.85 -10.24
C ARG A 246 10.92 4.84 -9.13
N LEU A 247 11.52 5.11 -7.98
CA LEU A 247 11.30 4.37 -6.75
C LEU A 247 9.93 4.71 -6.13
N THR A 248 9.23 3.72 -5.54
CA THR A 248 8.06 3.98 -4.68
C THR A 248 8.40 3.83 -3.20
N GLY A 249 7.97 4.80 -2.39
CA GLY A 249 8.29 4.83 -0.95
C GLY A 249 9.81 4.84 -0.73
N THR A 250 10.27 4.00 0.18
CA THR A 250 11.70 3.75 0.44
C THR A 250 12.24 2.54 -0.30
N GLY A 251 11.50 2.03 -1.27
CA GLY A 251 11.88 0.84 -2.05
C GLY A 251 11.51 -0.48 -1.34
N ALA A 252 11.93 -1.63 -1.89
CA ALA A 252 12.78 -1.84 -3.06
C ALA A 252 12.06 -1.82 -4.42
N CYS A 253 10.72 -1.63 -4.47
CA CYS A 253 10.02 -1.56 -5.76
C CYS A 253 10.35 -0.28 -6.51
N VAL A 254 10.54 -0.45 -7.82
CA VAL A 254 10.60 0.60 -8.82
C VAL A 254 9.42 0.44 -9.78
N PHE A 255 8.95 1.52 -10.37
CA PHE A 255 7.85 1.46 -11.32
C PHE A 255 8.06 2.40 -12.50
N ALA A 256 7.47 2.06 -13.65
CA ALA A 256 7.41 2.89 -14.83
C ALA A 256 5.96 3.10 -15.27
N GLU A 257 5.68 4.24 -15.89
CA GLU A 257 4.34 4.68 -16.29
C GLU A 257 4.11 4.47 -17.78
N PHE A 258 2.89 4.01 -18.13
CA PHE A 258 2.45 3.80 -19.51
C PHE A 258 1.02 4.30 -19.69
N ASP A 259 0.68 4.73 -20.91
CA ASP A 259 -0.66 5.22 -21.21
C ASP A 259 -1.68 4.08 -21.39
N ASP A 260 -1.23 2.89 -21.75
CA ASP A 260 -2.09 1.73 -22.02
C ASP A 260 -1.51 0.41 -21.50
N ALA A 261 -2.40 -0.57 -21.32
CA ALA A 261 -2.06 -1.91 -20.85
C ALA A 261 -1.13 -2.67 -21.78
N GLN A 262 -1.25 -2.48 -23.10
CA GLN A 262 -0.50 -3.24 -24.08
C GLN A 262 0.98 -2.86 -24.05
N SER A 263 1.27 -1.56 -23.99
CA SER A 263 2.63 -1.03 -23.85
C SER A 263 3.29 -1.49 -22.55
N ALA A 264 2.57 -1.39 -21.41
CA ALA A 264 3.05 -1.88 -20.13
C ALA A 264 3.34 -3.39 -20.16
N GLN A 265 2.43 -4.18 -20.74
CA GLN A 265 2.58 -5.63 -20.83
C GLN A 265 3.74 -6.04 -21.74
N ALA A 266 3.97 -5.33 -22.86
CA ALA A 266 5.07 -5.59 -23.77
C ALA A 266 6.43 -5.40 -23.08
N VAL A 267 6.57 -4.36 -22.27
CA VAL A 267 7.79 -4.14 -21.47
C VAL A 267 7.92 -5.21 -20.38
N PHE A 268 6.84 -5.51 -19.65
CA PHE A 268 6.85 -6.50 -18.58
C PHE A 268 7.27 -7.91 -19.03
N LEU A 269 6.88 -8.33 -20.22
CA LEU A 269 7.26 -9.64 -20.80
C LEU A 269 8.78 -9.77 -20.99
N ASN A 270 9.49 -8.66 -21.14
CA ASN A 270 10.94 -8.61 -21.32
C ASN A 270 11.71 -8.30 -20.02
N LYS A 271 11.03 -8.25 -18.87
CA LYS A 271 11.67 -7.93 -17.60
C LYS A 271 12.82 -8.89 -17.25
N PRO A 272 13.83 -8.45 -16.51
CA PRO A 272 14.88 -9.32 -15.98
C PRO A 272 14.27 -10.53 -15.22
N LYS A 273 14.91 -11.70 -15.38
CA LYS A 273 14.34 -12.96 -14.86
C LYS A 273 14.32 -13.01 -13.33
N ASP A 274 15.31 -12.41 -12.68
CA ASP A 274 15.55 -12.54 -11.24
C ASP A 274 14.87 -11.43 -10.41
N CYS A 275 13.74 -10.90 -10.90
CA CYS A 275 12.93 -9.93 -10.16
C CYS A 275 11.45 -10.34 -10.12
N PHE A 276 10.82 -10.05 -8.99
CA PHE A 276 9.36 -10.07 -8.89
C PHE A 276 8.80 -8.87 -9.66
N GLY A 277 7.60 -9.02 -10.22
CA GLY A 277 6.92 -7.89 -10.85
C GLY A 277 5.50 -8.19 -11.28
N PHE A 278 4.80 -7.12 -11.62
CA PHE A 278 3.43 -7.15 -12.14
C PHE A 278 3.13 -5.89 -12.96
N VAL A 279 2.10 -5.99 -13.79
CA VAL A 279 1.48 -4.84 -14.46
C VAL A 279 0.20 -4.51 -13.70
N ALA A 280 -0.10 -3.25 -13.48
CA ALA A 280 -1.33 -2.84 -12.82
C ALA A 280 -1.82 -1.48 -13.34
N LYS A 281 -3.13 -1.26 -13.26
CA LYS A 281 -3.76 0.04 -13.51
C LYS A 281 -3.78 0.85 -12.22
N GLY A 282 -3.43 2.14 -12.30
CA GLY A 282 -3.64 3.09 -11.23
C GLY A 282 -5.13 3.37 -11.01
N LEU A 283 -5.54 3.46 -9.77
CA LEU A 283 -6.93 3.71 -9.38
C LEU A 283 -7.00 4.86 -8.37
N ASN A 284 -7.97 5.73 -8.54
CA ASN A 284 -8.22 6.83 -7.60
C ASN A 284 -9.16 6.45 -6.46
N VAL A 285 -9.92 5.36 -6.62
CA VAL A 285 -10.72 4.77 -5.54
C VAL A 285 -10.22 3.36 -5.27
N SER A 286 -9.97 3.05 -4.01
CA SER A 286 -9.52 1.73 -3.57
C SER A 286 -10.53 0.64 -3.93
N PRO A 287 -10.09 -0.48 -4.51
CA PRO A 287 -10.95 -1.64 -4.75
C PRO A 287 -11.69 -2.14 -3.50
N LEU A 288 -11.07 -2.00 -2.33
CA LEU A 288 -11.73 -2.33 -1.06
C LEU A 288 -12.98 -1.48 -0.86
N HIS A 289 -12.89 -0.15 -1.02
CA HIS A 289 -14.00 0.77 -0.79
C HIS A 289 -15.10 0.59 -1.83
N GLN A 290 -14.75 0.38 -3.11
CA GLN A 290 -15.73 0.03 -4.14
C GLN A 290 -16.53 -1.25 -3.77
N MET A 291 -15.84 -2.26 -3.24
CA MET A 291 -16.49 -3.49 -2.77
C MET A 291 -17.37 -3.24 -1.54
N MET A 292 -16.88 -2.46 -0.56
CA MET A 292 -17.62 -2.16 0.67
C MET A 292 -18.92 -1.39 0.37
N GLU A 293 -18.88 -0.40 -0.51
CA GLU A 293 -20.05 0.33 -0.98
C GLU A 293 -21.09 -0.60 -1.61
N HIS A 294 -20.64 -1.61 -2.36
CA HIS A 294 -21.53 -2.56 -3.02
C HIS A 294 -22.15 -3.60 -2.06
N LEU A 295 -21.41 -4.03 -1.05
CA LEU A 295 -21.85 -5.13 -0.16
C LEU A 295 -22.65 -4.66 1.05
N PHE A 296 -22.44 -3.44 1.52
CA PHE A 296 -22.94 -2.96 2.81
C PHE A 296 -23.79 -1.68 2.70
N GLN A 297 -24.15 -1.27 1.47
CA GLN A 297 -25.26 -0.34 1.22
C GLN A 297 -26.58 -1.11 1.26
#